data_5cbd3004d7e73ecfec862d02c077b9e2
#
_entry.id   5cbd3004d7e73ecfec862d02c077b9e2
#
_cell.length_a   1.000
_cell.length_b   1.000
_cell.length_c   1.000
_cell.angle_alpha   90.00
_cell.angle_beta   90.00
_cell.angle_gamma   90.00
#
_symmetry.space_group_name_H-M   'P 1'
#
loop_
_entity.id
_entity.type
_entity.pdbx_description
1 polymer ?
#
loop_
_entity_poly.entity_id
_entity_poly.type
_entity_poly.pdbx_seq_one_letter_code
_entity_poly.pdbx_strand_id
1 'polypeptide(L)'
;GSYKQRYMCKNCGSRTVNPTLLDADIVKSNVQLAKQKQAAQDVNRIERKGFRESARYENAITQLLFNIQEILQNRALSNYKFKKIKQGKSVGVVHISDTHFNELVSLPHNSYDFKVAARRLKHFITEAKRIFKCYNINNVLIAITGDLINSDRRLDEMLNMSVNRSKAIFLAVDLLQQVINDIGEDYAITVACVTGNESRLKQEWGWTDFMASDNYDFVIFEMLRHLFKKTNIEFVVDDPSEVVVNVAGQNLLLLHGNGSMGYQYEKSVNQIKGRYTGQGKKIDYIISGHIHSARIGDTYARSSSLVGANDYSEKGLNMSGRASQNIYIFHQNKNVDGMKIDLQNVGEVGYDIDSELESYNAKASKKLKPRKTIFEVTI
;
A
#
# COMPACT_ATOMS: atom_id res chain seq x y z
N GLY A 1 41.15 52.64 2.75
CA GLY A 1 39.83 53.25 2.74
C GLY A 1 39.69 54.24 1.58
N SER A 2 38.88 53.93 0.56
CA SER A 2 38.61 54.85 -0.56
C SER A 2 37.68 55.94 -0.07
N TYR A 3 38.14 57.17 -0.08
CA TYR A 3 37.31 58.35 0.14
C TYR A 3 36.30 58.49 -1.00
N LYS A 4 35.05 58.21 -0.75
CA LYS A 4 33.95 58.53 -1.69
C LYS A 4 33.66 60.01 -1.62
N GLN A 5 34.00 60.78 -2.67
CA GLN A 5 33.67 62.19 -2.79
C GLN A 5 32.14 62.33 -2.91
N ARG A 6 31.55 62.99 -1.94
CA ARG A 6 30.11 63.26 -1.90
C ARG A 6 29.85 64.70 -2.38
N TYR A 7 28.94 64.83 -3.33
CA TYR A 7 28.46 66.13 -3.83
C TYR A 7 27.11 66.44 -3.18
N MET A 8 26.97 67.69 -2.80
CA MET A 8 25.72 68.24 -2.24
C MET A 8 25.07 69.13 -3.27
N CYS A 9 23.79 68.92 -3.57
CA CYS A 9 23.03 69.84 -4.42
C CYS A 9 22.85 71.16 -3.78
N LYS A 10 23.28 72.22 -4.45
CA LYS A 10 23.21 73.59 -3.95
C LYS A 10 21.76 74.09 -3.81
N ASN A 11 20.79 73.52 -4.53
CA ASN A 11 19.41 74.01 -4.54
C ASN A 11 18.51 73.23 -3.55
N CYS A 12 18.75 71.91 -3.30
CA CYS A 12 17.87 71.11 -2.44
C CYS A 12 18.59 70.48 -1.24
N GLY A 13 19.90 70.67 -1.08
CA GLY A 13 20.69 70.13 0.02
C GLY A 13 20.89 68.59 -0.03
N SER A 14 20.34 67.87 -1.02
CA SER A 14 20.51 66.42 -1.13
C SER A 14 21.94 66.05 -1.46
N ARG A 15 22.44 65.00 -0.83
CA ARG A 15 23.79 64.46 -1.05
C ARG A 15 23.74 63.31 -2.02
N THR A 16 24.55 63.37 -3.10
CA THR A 16 24.69 62.30 -4.06
C THR A 16 26.17 61.95 -4.28
N VAL A 17 26.44 60.78 -4.76
CA VAL A 17 27.77 60.34 -5.24
C VAL A 17 27.80 60.60 -6.74
N ASN A 18 28.90 61.13 -7.27
CA ASN A 18 29.03 61.39 -8.71
C ASN A 18 28.82 60.09 -9.51
N PRO A 19 27.79 60.01 -10.36
CA PRO A 19 27.48 58.81 -11.12
C PRO A 19 28.55 58.47 -12.18
N THR A 20 29.36 59.42 -12.57
CA THR A 20 30.44 59.22 -13.59
C THR A 20 31.68 58.49 -13.04
N LEU A 21 31.76 58.28 -11.72
CA LEU A 21 32.81 57.53 -11.04
C LEU A 21 32.37 56.14 -10.55
N LEU A 22 31.16 55.75 -10.87
CA LEU A 22 30.75 54.36 -10.67
C LEU A 22 31.29 53.58 -11.85
N ASP A 23 32.44 52.94 -11.62
CA ASP A 23 33.02 51.98 -12.59
C ASP A 23 31.94 50.97 -12.98
N ALA A 24 31.54 50.96 -14.24
CA ALA A 24 30.45 50.13 -14.74
C ALA A 24 30.72 48.66 -14.43
N ASP A 25 31.99 48.28 -14.33
CA ASP A 25 32.42 46.94 -13.98
C ASP A 25 32.20 46.61 -12.49
N ILE A 26 32.35 47.60 -11.56
CA ILE A 26 32.01 47.44 -10.16
C ILE A 26 30.51 47.27 -9.95
N VAL A 27 29.69 48.02 -10.71
CA VAL A 27 28.24 47.87 -10.67
C VAL A 27 27.80 46.50 -11.19
N LYS A 28 28.35 46.04 -12.33
CA LYS A 28 28.11 44.74 -12.88
C LYS A 28 28.52 43.62 -11.92
N SER A 29 29.72 43.71 -11.33
CA SER A 29 30.22 42.77 -10.33
C SER A 29 29.31 42.67 -9.10
N ASN A 30 28.87 43.83 -8.56
CA ASN A 30 27.96 43.85 -7.41
C ASN A 30 26.58 43.29 -7.73
N VAL A 31 26.03 43.51 -8.95
CA VAL A 31 24.78 42.92 -9.41
C VAL A 31 24.93 41.42 -9.57
N GLN A 32 26.05 40.95 -10.11
CA GLN A 32 26.31 39.52 -10.26
C GLN A 32 26.47 38.82 -8.90
N LEU A 33 27.15 39.44 -7.95
CA LEU A 33 27.28 38.94 -6.58
C LEU A 33 25.94 38.90 -5.85
N ALA A 34 25.08 39.90 -6.05
CA ALA A 34 23.74 39.91 -5.49
C ALA A 34 22.87 38.80 -6.03
N LYS A 35 22.93 38.57 -7.36
CA LYS A 35 22.23 37.43 -8.00
C LYS A 35 22.70 36.07 -7.48
N GLN A 36 24.02 35.90 -7.32
CA GLN A 36 24.58 34.64 -6.76
C GLN A 36 24.14 34.44 -5.31
N LYS A 37 24.15 35.48 -4.48
CA LYS A 37 23.64 35.42 -3.09
C LYS A 37 22.15 35.07 -3.06
N GLN A 38 21.34 35.67 -3.96
CA GLN A 38 19.91 35.36 -4.03
C GLN A 38 19.67 33.90 -4.46
N ALA A 39 20.39 33.44 -5.49
CA ALA A 39 20.30 32.04 -5.94
C ALA A 39 20.66 31.06 -4.81
N ALA A 40 21.75 31.31 -4.09
CA ALA A 40 22.14 30.50 -2.93
C ALA A 40 21.09 30.50 -1.81
N GLN A 41 20.44 31.65 -1.56
CA GLN A 41 19.35 31.75 -0.57
C GLN A 41 18.11 30.96 -1.01
N ASP A 42 17.77 31.01 -2.30
CA ASP A 42 16.64 30.28 -2.86
C ASP A 42 16.87 28.77 -2.81
N VAL A 43 18.07 28.28 -3.14
CA VAL A 43 18.47 26.87 -2.99
C VAL A 43 18.34 26.44 -1.53
N ASN A 44 18.93 27.18 -0.59
CA ASN A 44 18.84 26.88 0.84
C ASN A 44 17.38 26.86 1.34
N ARG A 45 16.51 27.72 0.78
CA ARG A 45 15.09 27.75 1.14
C ARG A 45 14.35 26.51 0.66
N ILE A 46 14.66 26.08 -0.56
CA ILE A 46 14.09 24.85 -1.16
C ILE A 46 14.56 23.62 -0.37
N GLU A 47 15.86 23.51 -0.11
CA GLU A 47 16.42 22.42 0.69
C GLU A 47 15.80 22.36 2.10
N ARG A 48 15.72 23.50 2.81
CA ARG A 48 15.09 23.57 4.15
C ARG A 48 13.61 23.22 4.12
N LYS A 49 12.90 23.49 3.00
CA LYS A 49 11.51 23.08 2.83
C LYS A 49 11.44 21.57 2.65
N GLY A 50 12.27 20.98 1.79
CA GLY A 50 12.36 19.54 1.59
C GLY A 50 12.73 18.80 2.88
N PHE A 51 13.74 19.26 3.61
CA PHE A 51 14.09 18.68 4.91
C PHE A 51 12.98 18.77 5.94
N ARG A 52 12.23 19.87 5.99
CA ARG A 52 11.09 20.00 6.91
C ARG A 52 9.93 19.10 6.54
N GLU A 53 9.65 18.91 5.26
CA GLU A 53 8.64 17.99 4.78
C GLU A 53 9.04 16.55 5.07
N SER A 54 10.28 16.15 4.78
CA SER A 54 10.82 14.83 5.12
C SER A 54 10.75 14.56 6.63
N ALA A 55 11.22 15.49 7.46
CA ALA A 55 11.17 15.36 8.91
C ALA A 55 9.73 15.28 9.47
N ARG A 56 8.76 15.96 8.84
CA ARG A 56 7.34 15.83 9.21
C ARG A 56 6.80 14.43 8.89
N TYR A 57 7.17 13.86 7.75
CA TYR A 57 6.79 12.49 7.39
C TYR A 57 7.45 11.48 8.33
N GLU A 58 8.75 11.59 8.58
CA GLU A 58 9.47 10.71 9.51
C GLU A 58 8.90 10.78 10.94
N ASN A 59 8.61 11.98 11.43
CA ASN A 59 8.00 12.15 12.75
C ASN A 59 6.57 11.60 12.79
N ALA A 60 5.78 11.78 11.72
CA ALA A 60 4.43 11.24 11.65
C ALA A 60 4.44 9.71 11.63
N ILE A 61 5.36 9.10 10.89
CA ILE A 61 5.55 7.64 10.86
C ILE A 61 6.05 7.13 12.21
N THR A 62 7.03 7.79 12.81
CA THR A 62 7.56 7.43 14.13
C THR A 62 6.47 7.50 15.21
N GLN A 63 5.66 8.55 15.20
CA GLN A 63 4.52 8.69 16.11
C GLN A 63 3.45 7.64 15.85
N LEU A 64 3.18 7.33 14.59
CA LEU A 64 2.26 6.26 14.18
C LEU A 64 2.75 4.91 14.70
N LEU A 65 4.02 4.58 14.48
CA LEU A 65 4.63 3.33 14.96
C LEU A 65 4.61 3.24 16.49
N PHE A 66 4.84 4.35 17.20
CA PHE A 66 4.76 4.38 18.66
C PHE A 66 3.33 4.12 19.15
N ASN A 67 2.33 4.78 18.57
CA ASN A 67 0.92 4.57 18.91
C ASN A 67 0.46 3.14 18.58
N ILE A 68 0.93 2.59 17.46
CA ILE A 68 0.72 1.19 17.06
C ILE A 68 1.29 0.25 18.12
N GLN A 69 2.52 0.48 18.56
CA GLN A 69 3.17 -0.36 19.56
C GLN A 69 2.40 -0.37 20.90
N GLU A 70 1.89 0.78 21.29
CA GLU A 70 1.06 0.91 22.51
C GLU A 70 -0.29 0.16 22.37
N ILE A 71 -0.98 0.30 21.23
CA ILE A 71 -2.23 -0.43 20.96
C ILE A 71 -1.99 -1.94 20.91
N LEU A 72 -0.90 -2.39 20.27
CA LEU A 72 -0.54 -3.79 20.14
C LEU A 72 -0.17 -4.43 21.48
N GLN A 73 0.45 -3.68 22.39
CA GLN A 73 0.77 -4.17 23.75
C GLN A 73 -0.48 -4.40 24.58
N ASN A 74 -1.53 -3.62 24.35
CA ASN A 74 -2.79 -3.69 25.09
C ASN A 74 -3.81 -4.69 24.51
N ARG A 75 -3.69 -5.06 23.23
CA ARG A 75 -4.52 -6.11 22.58
C ARG A 75 -3.87 -7.49 22.78
N ALA A 76 -4.12 -8.12 23.91
CA ALA A 76 -3.61 -9.47 24.20
C ALA A 76 -4.38 -10.52 23.39
N LEU A 77 -3.86 -10.92 22.22
CA LEU A 77 -4.27 -12.14 21.50
C LEU A 77 -3.71 -13.43 22.18
N SER A 78 -3.27 -13.33 23.44
CA SER A 78 -2.55 -14.37 24.17
C SER A 78 -3.30 -15.70 24.38
N ASN A 79 -4.59 -15.75 24.08
CA ASN A 79 -5.43 -16.94 24.31
C ASN A 79 -5.84 -17.65 23.01
N TYR A 80 -5.47 -17.14 21.83
CA TYR A 80 -5.76 -17.82 20.58
C TYR A 80 -4.73 -18.92 20.29
N LYS A 81 -5.19 -20.17 20.23
CA LYS A 81 -4.39 -21.32 19.78
C LYS A 81 -4.80 -21.67 18.36
N PHE A 82 -4.02 -21.21 17.41
CA PHE A 82 -4.19 -21.61 16.01
C PHE A 82 -3.69 -23.04 15.78
N LYS A 83 -4.18 -23.67 14.72
CA LYS A 83 -3.72 -24.99 14.32
C LYS A 83 -2.23 -24.96 13.94
N LYS A 84 -1.50 -26.00 14.33
CA LYS A 84 -0.09 -26.15 13.95
C LYS A 84 0.00 -26.71 12.53
N ILE A 85 1.03 -26.28 11.81
CA ILE A 85 1.38 -26.83 10.50
C ILE A 85 1.52 -28.34 10.60
N LYS A 86 0.83 -29.05 9.72
CA LYS A 86 0.91 -30.51 9.55
C LYS A 86 1.43 -30.82 8.16
N GLN A 87 2.21 -31.90 8.04
CA GLN A 87 2.52 -32.42 6.71
C GLN A 87 1.22 -32.81 5.98
N GLY A 88 1.01 -32.22 4.81
CA GLY A 88 -0.15 -32.46 3.95
C GLY A 88 0.31 -32.62 2.51
N LYS A 89 -0.46 -33.36 1.71
CA LYS A 89 -0.17 -33.56 0.26
C LYS A 89 -0.46 -32.32 -0.58
N SER A 90 -1.17 -31.36 0.01
CA SER A 90 -1.60 -30.14 -0.68
C SER A 90 -1.65 -28.95 0.30
N VAL A 91 -1.42 -27.76 -0.21
CA VAL A 91 -1.47 -26.49 0.51
C VAL A 91 -2.41 -25.54 -0.22
N GLY A 92 -3.34 -24.93 0.52
CA GLY A 92 -4.21 -23.88 -0.01
C GLY A 92 -3.50 -22.55 -0.02
N VAL A 93 -3.76 -21.73 -1.03
CA VAL A 93 -3.28 -20.36 -1.10
C VAL A 93 -4.48 -19.42 -1.25
N VAL A 94 -4.66 -18.50 -0.31
CA VAL A 94 -5.60 -17.39 -0.39
C VAL A 94 -4.82 -16.19 -0.90
N HIS A 95 -5.14 -15.70 -2.09
CA HIS A 95 -4.44 -14.60 -2.74
C HIS A 95 -5.26 -13.32 -2.63
N ILE A 96 -4.82 -12.40 -1.80
CA ILE A 96 -5.42 -11.08 -1.57
C ILE A 96 -4.54 -10.03 -2.26
N SER A 97 -5.14 -9.20 -3.11
CA SER A 97 -4.45 -8.16 -3.88
C SER A 97 -5.37 -6.98 -4.16
N ASP A 98 -4.78 -5.81 -4.34
CA ASP A 98 -5.47 -4.62 -4.85
C ASP A 98 -6.80 -4.36 -4.12
N THR A 99 -6.73 -4.36 -2.78
CA THR A 99 -7.93 -4.17 -1.96
C THR A 99 -8.37 -2.71 -1.89
N HIS A 100 -7.43 -1.76 -1.96
CA HIS A 100 -7.70 -0.32 -1.92
C HIS A 100 -8.76 0.05 -0.88
N PHE A 101 -8.65 -0.43 0.34
CA PHE A 101 -9.69 -0.40 1.38
C PHE A 101 -10.36 0.94 1.61
N ASN A 102 -9.61 2.03 1.46
CA ASN A 102 -10.12 3.39 1.67
C ASN A 102 -10.73 4.04 0.42
N GLU A 103 -10.83 3.33 -0.71
CA GLU A 103 -11.46 3.84 -1.92
C GLU A 103 -12.98 3.90 -1.79
N LEU A 104 -13.59 4.94 -2.37
CA LEU A 104 -15.03 5.10 -2.49
C LEU A 104 -15.44 5.04 -3.96
N VAL A 105 -16.23 4.04 -4.31
CA VAL A 105 -16.83 3.92 -5.65
C VAL A 105 -18.34 4.03 -5.55
N SER A 106 -18.95 4.77 -6.48
CA SER A 106 -20.40 4.87 -6.63
C SER A 106 -20.74 5.00 -8.11
N LEU A 107 -20.77 3.84 -8.77
CA LEU A 107 -21.21 3.67 -10.16
C LEU A 107 -22.58 2.99 -10.19
N PRO A 108 -23.34 3.09 -11.29
CA PRO A 108 -24.65 2.42 -11.41
C PRO A 108 -24.60 0.90 -11.20
N HIS A 109 -23.48 0.29 -11.51
CA HIS A 109 -23.28 -1.18 -11.48
C HIS A 109 -22.21 -1.63 -10.49
N ASN A 110 -21.55 -0.70 -9.77
CA ASN A 110 -20.56 -1.02 -8.74
C ASN A 110 -20.55 0.02 -7.63
N SER A 111 -20.49 -0.48 -6.39
CA SER A 111 -20.22 0.35 -5.22
C SER A 111 -19.07 -0.27 -4.43
N TYR A 112 -18.25 0.58 -3.81
CA TYR A 112 -17.19 0.15 -2.94
C TYR A 112 -16.96 1.14 -1.81
N ASP A 113 -16.81 0.60 -0.63
CA ASP A 113 -16.41 1.25 0.62
C ASP A 113 -15.93 0.17 1.60
N PHE A 114 -15.56 0.54 2.82
CA PHE A 114 -15.11 -0.42 3.83
C PHE A 114 -16.16 -1.51 4.16
N LYS A 115 -17.46 -1.20 4.11
CA LYS A 115 -18.50 -2.20 4.38
C LYS A 115 -18.62 -3.21 3.24
N VAL A 116 -18.51 -2.73 2.01
CA VAL A 116 -18.48 -3.61 0.82
C VAL A 116 -17.20 -4.46 0.84
N ALA A 117 -16.06 -3.88 1.20
CA ALA A 117 -14.81 -4.62 1.37
C ALA A 117 -14.95 -5.74 2.41
N ALA A 118 -15.52 -5.45 3.57
CA ALA A 118 -15.77 -6.42 4.64
C ALA A 118 -16.68 -7.57 4.18
N ARG A 119 -17.75 -7.28 3.41
CA ARG A 119 -18.64 -8.28 2.83
C ARG A 119 -17.94 -9.14 1.77
N ARG A 120 -17.20 -8.51 0.85
CA ARG A 120 -16.44 -9.21 -0.20
C ARG A 120 -15.37 -10.13 0.40
N LEU A 121 -14.62 -9.67 1.39
CA LEU A 121 -13.62 -10.49 2.08
C LEU A 121 -14.29 -11.67 2.82
N LYS A 122 -15.37 -11.44 3.57
CA LYS A 122 -16.05 -12.52 4.27
C LYS A 122 -16.58 -13.59 3.31
N HIS A 123 -17.19 -13.17 2.20
CA HIS A 123 -17.62 -14.10 1.16
C HIS A 123 -16.44 -14.86 0.54
N PHE A 124 -15.36 -14.16 0.21
CA PHE A 124 -14.14 -14.77 -0.35
C PHE A 124 -13.57 -15.87 0.55
N ILE A 125 -13.43 -15.56 1.85
CA ILE A 125 -12.89 -16.53 2.81
C ILE A 125 -13.86 -17.69 3.03
N THR A 126 -15.16 -17.44 3.05
CA THR A 126 -16.17 -18.51 3.15
C THR A 126 -16.07 -19.47 1.97
N GLU A 127 -15.93 -18.97 0.75
CA GLU A 127 -15.75 -19.80 -0.45
C GLU A 127 -14.39 -20.54 -0.45
N ALA A 128 -13.32 -19.86 -0.04
CA ALA A 128 -12.01 -20.48 0.12
C ALA A 128 -12.05 -21.66 1.10
N LYS A 129 -12.65 -21.47 2.28
CA LYS A 129 -12.83 -22.52 3.29
C LYS A 129 -13.67 -23.69 2.76
N ARG A 130 -14.75 -23.42 2.01
CA ARG A 130 -15.60 -24.44 1.37
C ARG A 130 -14.78 -25.30 0.39
N ILE A 131 -13.96 -24.66 -0.45
CA ILE A 131 -13.13 -25.34 -1.44
C ILE A 131 -12.00 -26.12 -0.76
N PHE A 132 -11.30 -25.50 0.19
CA PHE A 132 -10.21 -26.15 0.94
C PHE A 132 -10.67 -27.40 1.69
N LYS A 133 -11.90 -27.39 2.20
CA LYS A 133 -12.50 -28.58 2.82
C LYS A 133 -12.65 -29.72 1.83
N CYS A 134 -13.07 -29.46 0.57
CA CYS A 134 -13.19 -30.50 -0.47
C CYS A 134 -11.83 -31.13 -0.82
N TYR A 135 -10.75 -30.35 -0.73
CA TYR A 135 -9.38 -30.83 -1.02
C TYR A 135 -8.64 -31.37 0.22
N ASN A 136 -9.30 -31.45 1.39
CA ASN A 136 -8.70 -31.85 2.67
C ASN A 136 -7.43 -31.06 3.01
N ILE A 137 -7.44 -29.74 2.78
CA ILE A 137 -6.34 -28.85 3.11
C ILE A 137 -6.19 -28.72 4.63
N ASN A 138 -4.95 -28.69 5.11
CA ASN A 138 -4.61 -28.42 6.51
C ASN A 138 -3.82 -27.14 6.71
N ASN A 139 -3.04 -26.76 5.70
CA ASN A 139 -2.17 -25.59 5.74
C ASN A 139 -2.58 -24.61 4.67
N VAL A 140 -2.60 -23.32 5.02
CA VAL A 140 -2.99 -22.24 4.13
C VAL A 140 -1.91 -21.15 4.15
N LEU A 141 -1.47 -20.74 2.96
CA LEU A 141 -0.70 -19.52 2.76
C LEU A 141 -1.68 -18.37 2.46
N ILE A 142 -1.65 -17.32 3.26
CA ILE A 142 -2.27 -16.05 2.93
C ILE A 142 -1.20 -15.23 2.20
N ALA A 143 -1.37 -15.07 0.90
CA ALA A 143 -0.47 -14.34 0.02
C ALA A 143 -1.07 -12.97 -0.29
N ILE A 144 -0.41 -11.91 0.16
CA ILE A 144 -0.82 -10.52 -0.05
C ILE A 144 0.12 -9.90 -1.07
N THR A 145 -0.41 -9.44 -2.21
CA THR A 145 0.41 -8.90 -3.30
C THR A 145 0.27 -7.39 -3.48
N GLY A 146 0.03 -6.66 -2.39
CA GLY A 146 0.12 -5.20 -2.34
C GLY A 146 -1.15 -4.46 -2.73
N ASP A 147 -1.04 -3.13 -2.74
CA ASP A 147 -2.10 -2.15 -2.95
C ASP A 147 -3.29 -2.35 -2.00
N LEU A 148 -2.97 -2.48 -0.70
CA LEU A 148 -3.97 -2.63 0.35
C LEU A 148 -4.77 -1.35 0.59
N ILE A 149 -4.13 -0.17 0.46
CA ILE A 149 -4.78 1.13 0.56
C ILE A 149 -4.50 1.97 -0.68
N ASN A 150 -5.42 2.90 -0.96
CA ASN A 150 -5.35 3.75 -2.14
C ASN A 150 -4.35 4.89 -1.96
N SER A 151 -3.84 5.40 -3.09
CA SER A 151 -2.97 6.58 -3.16
C SER A 151 -3.71 7.86 -2.79
N ASP A 152 -2.96 8.87 -2.35
CA ASP A 152 -3.42 10.24 -2.13
C ASP A 152 -2.61 11.27 -2.96
N ARG A 153 -1.93 10.78 -4.01
CA ARG A 153 -1.03 11.59 -4.83
C ARG A 153 -1.77 12.45 -5.86
N ARG A 154 -2.95 12.03 -6.29
CA ARG A 154 -3.80 12.76 -7.23
C ARG A 154 -5.06 13.28 -6.56
N LEU A 155 -5.56 14.41 -7.03
CA LEU A 155 -6.75 15.05 -6.46
C LEU A 155 -7.99 14.16 -6.57
N ASP A 156 -8.18 13.47 -7.69
CA ASP A 156 -9.29 12.53 -7.90
C ASP A 156 -9.24 11.35 -6.93
N GLU A 157 -8.06 10.83 -6.62
CA GLU A 157 -7.87 9.80 -5.59
C GLU A 157 -8.27 10.33 -4.21
N MET A 158 -7.76 11.51 -3.82
CA MET A 158 -8.07 12.13 -2.54
C MET A 158 -9.57 12.41 -2.36
N LEU A 159 -10.27 12.82 -3.41
CA LEU A 159 -11.71 13.07 -3.37
C LEU A 159 -12.55 11.79 -3.25
N ASN A 160 -11.99 10.66 -3.66
CA ASN A 160 -12.64 9.35 -3.60
C ASN A 160 -12.15 8.49 -2.42
N MET A 161 -11.61 9.09 -1.36
CA MET A 161 -11.20 8.38 -0.16
C MET A 161 -12.23 8.51 0.97
N SER A 162 -12.49 7.41 1.66
CA SER A 162 -13.35 7.37 2.86
C SER A 162 -12.69 8.03 4.06
N VAL A 163 -11.38 7.84 4.21
CA VAL A 163 -10.51 8.40 5.25
C VAL A 163 -9.12 8.64 4.68
N ASN A 164 -8.30 9.41 5.39
CA ASN A 164 -6.89 9.54 5.06
C ASN A 164 -6.12 8.23 5.28
N ARG A 165 -4.94 8.12 4.68
CA ARG A 165 -4.13 6.90 4.69
C ARG A 165 -3.77 6.41 6.10
N SER A 166 -3.46 7.32 7.03
CA SER A 166 -3.14 6.96 8.42
C SER A 166 -4.29 6.22 9.13
N LYS A 167 -5.53 6.66 8.93
CA LYS A 167 -6.71 5.96 9.49
C LYS A 167 -7.01 4.67 8.72
N ALA A 168 -6.79 4.68 7.41
CA ALA A 168 -7.00 3.53 6.56
C ALA A 168 -6.14 2.33 6.97
N ILE A 169 -4.91 2.57 7.44
CA ILE A 169 -4.03 1.51 7.95
C ILE A 169 -4.71 0.72 9.08
N PHE A 170 -5.25 1.41 10.09
CA PHE A 170 -5.87 0.74 11.24
C PHE A 170 -7.11 -0.06 10.83
N LEU A 171 -7.95 0.51 9.97
CA LEU A 171 -9.13 -0.17 9.42
C LEU A 171 -8.76 -1.38 8.57
N ALA A 172 -7.68 -1.29 7.78
CA ALA A 172 -7.15 -2.40 6.99
C ALA A 172 -6.58 -3.51 7.88
N VAL A 173 -5.84 -3.14 8.93
CA VAL A 173 -5.32 -4.10 9.91
C VAL A 173 -6.46 -4.82 10.62
N ASP A 174 -7.52 -4.12 11.02
CA ASP A 174 -8.67 -4.72 11.68
C ASP A 174 -9.36 -5.76 10.76
N LEU A 175 -9.63 -5.41 9.50
CA LEU A 175 -10.22 -6.34 8.54
C LEU A 175 -9.32 -7.55 8.25
N LEU A 176 -8.03 -7.34 8.04
CA LEU A 176 -7.09 -8.44 7.76
C LEU A 176 -6.86 -9.31 9.00
N GLN A 177 -6.89 -8.75 10.21
CA GLN A 177 -6.88 -9.51 11.46
C GLN A 177 -8.08 -10.44 11.53
N GLN A 178 -9.29 -9.98 11.19
CA GLN A 178 -10.49 -10.81 11.16
C GLN A 178 -10.38 -11.93 10.11
N VAL A 179 -9.81 -11.64 8.93
CA VAL A 179 -9.50 -12.64 7.89
C VAL A 179 -8.56 -13.72 8.41
N ILE A 180 -7.45 -13.31 9.04
CA ILE A 180 -6.47 -14.24 9.61
C ILE A 180 -7.11 -15.11 10.70
N ASN A 181 -7.88 -14.52 11.59
CA ASN A 181 -8.59 -15.26 12.64
C ASN A 181 -9.57 -16.29 12.07
N ASP A 182 -10.39 -15.87 11.08
CA ASP A 182 -11.40 -16.73 10.45
C ASP A 182 -10.76 -17.95 9.74
N ILE A 183 -9.66 -17.76 9.03
CA ILE A 183 -8.92 -18.87 8.42
C ILE A 183 -8.25 -19.74 9.50
N GLY A 184 -7.69 -19.11 10.53
CA GLY A 184 -6.94 -19.78 11.59
C GLY A 184 -7.77 -20.69 12.49
N GLU A 185 -9.09 -20.51 12.54
CA GLU A 185 -10.01 -21.43 13.21
C GLU A 185 -9.91 -22.84 12.62
N ASP A 186 -9.73 -22.96 11.30
CA ASP A 186 -9.78 -24.23 10.61
C ASP A 186 -8.41 -24.72 10.10
N TYR A 187 -7.47 -23.82 9.82
CA TYR A 187 -6.21 -24.12 9.14
C TYR A 187 -4.99 -23.61 9.89
N ALA A 188 -3.85 -24.26 9.70
CA ALA A 188 -2.56 -23.69 10.04
C ALA A 188 -2.17 -22.64 9.00
N ILE A 189 -1.69 -21.47 9.44
CA ILE A 189 -1.49 -20.29 8.59
C ILE A 189 -0.01 -19.92 8.50
N THR A 190 0.41 -19.62 7.28
CA THR A 190 1.58 -18.81 6.96
C THR A 190 1.11 -17.56 6.23
N VAL A 191 1.68 -16.38 6.54
CA VAL A 191 1.35 -15.11 5.87
C VAL A 191 2.59 -14.58 5.16
N ALA A 192 2.46 -14.20 3.89
CA ALA A 192 3.50 -13.54 3.12
C ALA A 192 2.91 -12.30 2.43
N CYS A 193 3.68 -11.22 2.39
CA CYS A 193 3.24 -9.95 1.80
C CYS A 193 4.35 -9.33 0.97
N VAL A 194 3.97 -8.73 -0.16
CA VAL A 194 4.79 -7.80 -0.92
C VAL A 194 4.05 -6.47 -1.08
N THR A 195 4.80 -5.39 -1.25
CA THR A 195 4.24 -4.04 -1.34
C THR A 195 3.80 -3.69 -2.76
N GLY A 196 2.72 -2.92 -2.86
CA GLY A 196 2.21 -2.39 -4.12
C GLY A 196 2.65 -0.94 -4.39
N ASN A 197 2.16 -0.40 -5.49
CA ASN A 197 2.55 0.95 -5.90
C ASN A 197 1.67 2.06 -5.32
N GLU A 198 0.42 1.80 -5.05
CA GLU A 198 -0.49 2.84 -4.55
C GLU A 198 -0.25 3.14 -3.07
N SER A 199 0.19 2.17 -2.30
CA SER A 199 0.46 2.32 -0.87
C SER A 199 1.80 2.98 -0.55
N ARG A 200 2.67 3.29 -1.55
CA ARG A 200 3.98 3.92 -1.28
C ARG A 200 3.83 5.33 -0.73
N LEU A 201 4.79 5.75 0.11
CA LEU A 201 4.81 7.08 0.72
C LEU A 201 5.36 8.15 -0.22
N LYS A 202 6.41 7.84 -0.98
CA LYS A 202 7.05 8.79 -1.90
C LYS A 202 6.41 8.77 -3.27
N GLN A 203 6.47 9.90 -3.98
CA GLN A 203 6.01 9.95 -5.37
C GLN A 203 6.92 9.16 -6.30
N GLU A 204 8.23 9.23 -6.05
CA GLU A 204 9.23 8.53 -6.82
C GLU A 204 9.17 7.03 -6.57
N TRP A 205 9.47 6.29 -7.60
CA TRP A 205 9.54 4.85 -7.56
C TRP A 205 10.98 4.39 -7.30
N GLY A 206 11.18 3.44 -6.40
CA GLY A 206 12.48 2.85 -6.12
C GLY A 206 12.40 1.36 -5.87
N TRP A 207 13.48 0.66 -6.22
CA TRP A 207 13.56 -0.80 -6.18
C TRP A 207 14.47 -1.30 -5.04
N THR A 208 15.10 -0.40 -4.32
CA THR A 208 15.90 -0.76 -3.14
C THR A 208 14.99 -1.08 -1.97
N ASP A 209 15.42 -1.94 -1.07
CA ASP A 209 14.71 -2.28 0.17
C ASP A 209 14.25 -1.02 0.93
N PHE A 210 15.13 -0.03 1.05
CA PHE A 210 14.83 1.25 1.68
C PHE A 210 13.61 1.96 1.06
N MET A 211 13.45 1.91 -0.27
CA MET A 211 12.33 2.54 -0.97
C MET A 211 11.09 1.66 -0.97
N ALA A 212 11.26 0.36 -1.07
CA ALA A 212 10.16 -0.59 -1.11
C ALA A 212 9.47 -0.73 0.26
N SER A 213 10.23 -0.64 1.36
CA SER A 213 9.70 -0.67 2.72
C SER A 213 9.09 0.67 3.17
N ASP A 214 9.38 1.79 2.49
CA ASP A 214 8.70 3.09 2.71
C ASP A 214 7.28 3.08 2.09
N ASN A 215 6.45 2.18 2.62
CA ASN A 215 5.18 1.76 2.04
C ASN A 215 4.18 1.38 3.12
N TYR A 216 2.93 1.78 2.99
CA TYR A 216 1.89 1.46 3.97
C TYR A 216 1.48 -0.01 3.98
N ASP A 217 1.63 -0.75 2.87
CA ASP A 217 1.43 -2.20 2.88
C ASP A 217 2.44 -2.88 3.81
N PHE A 218 3.71 -2.44 3.77
CA PHE A 218 4.73 -2.89 4.71
C PHE A 218 4.34 -2.59 6.16
N VAL A 219 3.84 -1.39 6.44
CA VAL A 219 3.37 -1.01 7.78
C VAL A 219 2.23 -1.90 8.24
N ILE A 220 1.23 -2.14 7.38
CA ILE A 220 0.09 -3.02 7.68
C ILE A 220 0.56 -4.45 7.98
N PHE A 221 1.47 -4.98 7.16
CA PHE A 221 2.03 -6.31 7.34
C PHE A 221 2.80 -6.44 8.67
N GLU A 222 3.65 -5.48 9.00
CA GLU A 222 4.39 -5.45 10.26
C GLU A 222 3.46 -5.33 11.47
N MET A 223 2.39 -4.54 11.37
CA MET A 223 1.37 -4.48 12.42
C MET A 223 0.71 -5.83 12.66
N LEU A 224 0.29 -6.53 11.60
CA LEU A 224 -0.27 -7.87 11.70
C LEU A 224 0.75 -8.84 12.31
N ARG A 225 2.00 -8.83 11.85
CA ARG A 225 3.07 -9.66 12.40
C ARG A 225 3.27 -9.43 13.90
N HIS A 226 3.22 -8.19 14.34
CA HIS A 226 3.30 -7.86 15.77
C HIS A 226 2.08 -8.29 16.57
N LEU A 227 0.85 -8.13 16.02
CA LEU A 227 -0.39 -8.61 16.65
C LEU A 227 -0.35 -10.12 16.91
N PHE A 228 0.11 -10.88 15.92
CA PHE A 228 0.16 -12.34 15.99
C PHE A 228 1.48 -12.91 16.54
N LYS A 229 2.41 -12.07 17.01
CA LYS A 229 3.76 -12.49 17.48
C LYS A 229 3.73 -13.58 18.57
N LYS A 230 2.69 -13.61 19.40
CA LYS A 230 2.54 -14.61 20.49
C LYS A 230 1.72 -15.83 20.07
N THR A 231 1.40 -15.97 18.80
CA THR A 231 0.68 -17.11 18.22
C THR A 231 1.64 -18.02 17.48
N ASN A 232 1.12 -19.10 16.91
CA ASN A 232 1.89 -20.02 16.05
C ASN A 232 1.68 -19.73 14.55
N ILE A 233 1.20 -18.56 14.19
CA ILE A 233 1.14 -18.11 12.79
C ILE A 233 2.54 -17.71 12.34
N GLU A 234 2.97 -18.20 11.19
CA GLU A 234 4.24 -17.84 10.59
C GLU A 234 4.08 -16.64 9.66
N PHE A 235 4.94 -15.65 9.80
CA PHE A 235 5.03 -14.50 8.91
C PHE A 235 6.36 -14.58 8.16
N VAL A 236 6.30 -14.64 6.83
CA VAL A 236 7.48 -14.65 5.97
C VAL A 236 8.01 -13.23 5.86
N VAL A 237 9.21 -13.00 6.40
CA VAL A 237 9.90 -11.71 6.34
C VAL A 237 11.07 -11.85 5.38
N ASP A 238 10.98 -11.18 4.23
CA ASP A 238 11.99 -11.19 3.16
C ASP A 238 11.94 -9.82 2.44
N ASP A 239 12.40 -9.73 1.21
CA ASP A 239 12.34 -8.51 0.39
C ASP A 239 10.88 -8.02 0.25
N PRO A 240 10.57 -6.77 0.59
CA PRO A 240 9.22 -6.24 0.49
C PRO A 240 8.68 -6.13 -0.95
N SER A 241 9.53 -6.24 -1.96
CA SER A 241 9.14 -6.18 -3.38
C SER A 241 8.83 -7.55 -3.98
N GLU A 242 9.54 -8.59 -3.53
CA GLU A 242 9.48 -9.95 -4.09
C GLU A 242 9.74 -10.99 -3.00
N VAL A 243 8.82 -11.92 -2.80
CA VAL A 243 8.97 -13.00 -1.81
C VAL A 243 8.83 -14.36 -2.48
N VAL A 244 9.75 -15.27 -2.21
CA VAL A 244 9.65 -16.66 -2.66
C VAL A 244 9.31 -17.56 -1.49
N VAL A 245 8.17 -18.24 -1.59
CA VAL A 245 7.67 -19.19 -0.59
C VAL A 245 7.66 -20.60 -1.17
N ASN A 246 8.17 -21.57 -0.42
CA ASN A 246 8.03 -22.97 -0.83
C ASN A 246 6.65 -23.50 -0.40
N VAL A 247 5.82 -23.83 -1.38
CA VAL A 247 4.45 -24.29 -1.20
C VAL A 247 4.31 -25.71 -1.78
N ALA A 248 4.09 -26.69 -0.94
CA ALA A 248 4.00 -28.11 -1.34
C ALA A 248 5.17 -28.60 -2.21
N GLY A 249 6.40 -28.13 -1.94
CA GLY A 249 7.61 -28.46 -2.70
C GLY A 249 7.76 -27.69 -4.03
N GLN A 250 6.99 -26.65 -4.25
CA GLN A 250 7.07 -25.72 -5.39
C GLN A 250 7.46 -24.33 -4.92
N ASN A 251 8.36 -23.67 -5.62
CA ASN A 251 8.75 -22.30 -5.34
C ASN A 251 7.74 -21.32 -5.98
N LEU A 252 6.90 -20.75 -5.13
CA LEU A 252 5.92 -19.72 -5.47
C LEU A 252 6.55 -18.35 -5.26
N LEU A 253 6.62 -17.53 -6.30
CA LEU A 253 7.06 -16.14 -6.23
C LEU A 253 5.82 -15.23 -6.11
N LEU A 254 5.83 -14.38 -5.10
CA LEU A 254 4.90 -13.27 -4.92
C LEU A 254 5.57 -11.99 -5.39
N LEU A 255 4.86 -11.18 -6.15
CA LEU A 255 5.23 -9.80 -6.50
C LEU A 255 3.96 -9.00 -6.83
N HIS A 256 4.03 -7.67 -6.76
CA HIS A 256 2.84 -6.86 -7.08
C HIS A 256 2.52 -6.87 -8.58
N GLY A 257 3.52 -6.75 -9.45
CA GLY A 257 3.32 -6.84 -10.90
C GLY A 257 3.41 -5.52 -11.65
N ASN A 258 3.89 -4.47 -11.01
CA ASN A 258 4.16 -3.18 -11.62
C ASN A 258 5.30 -3.22 -12.66
N GLY A 259 5.34 -2.22 -13.53
CA GLY A 259 6.35 -2.12 -14.59
C GLY A 259 6.06 -3.01 -15.79
N SER A 260 6.93 -3.99 -16.07
CA SER A 260 6.88 -4.79 -17.30
C SER A 260 5.71 -5.78 -17.42
N MET A 261 4.97 -6.05 -16.32
CA MET A 261 3.94 -7.08 -16.28
C MET A 261 2.57 -6.68 -16.86
N GLY A 262 2.45 -5.51 -17.50
CA GLY A 262 1.19 -5.04 -18.09
C GLY A 262 0.76 -5.81 -19.35
N TYR A 263 1.13 -5.29 -20.51
CA TYR A 263 0.65 -5.79 -21.82
C TYR A 263 1.28 -7.12 -22.27
N GLN A 264 2.52 -7.41 -21.85
CA GLN A 264 3.26 -8.61 -22.24
C GLN A 264 3.48 -9.55 -21.04
N TYR A 265 2.41 -9.87 -20.35
CA TYR A 265 2.46 -10.58 -19.08
C TYR A 265 3.28 -11.89 -19.14
N GLU A 266 3.03 -12.77 -20.11
CA GLU A 266 3.76 -14.04 -20.28
C GLU A 266 5.26 -13.84 -20.55
N LYS A 267 5.61 -12.86 -21.38
CA LYS A 267 7.01 -12.51 -21.64
C LYS A 267 7.70 -12.06 -20.37
N SER A 268 7.03 -11.23 -19.56
CA SER A 268 7.57 -10.75 -18.29
C SER A 268 7.73 -11.88 -17.28
N VAL A 269 6.77 -12.79 -17.20
CA VAL A 269 6.86 -14.03 -16.37
C VAL A 269 8.11 -14.83 -16.75
N ASN A 270 8.34 -15.05 -18.06
CA ASN A 270 9.51 -15.81 -18.53
C ASN A 270 10.82 -15.08 -18.24
N GLN A 271 10.86 -13.75 -18.36
CA GLN A 271 12.03 -12.94 -18.01
C GLN A 271 12.35 -13.02 -16.51
N ILE A 272 11.34 -12.93 -15.65
CA ILE A 272 11.49 -13.06 -14.19
C ILE A 272 12.01 -14.44 -13.83
N LYS A 273 11.41 -15.52 -14.39
CA LYS A 273 11.89 -16.90 -14.17
C LYS A 273 13.34 -17.07 -14.64
N GLY A 274 13.70 -16.50 -15.79
CA GLY A 274 15.08 -16.50 -16.31
C GLY A 274 16.06 -15.80 -15.37
N ARG A 275 15.70 -14.65 -14.79
CA ARG A 275 16.49 -13.94 -13.79
C ARG A 275 16.78 -14.81 -12.56
N TYR A 276 15.75 -15.41 -11.99
CA TYR A 276 15.91 -16.31 -10.82
C TYR A 276 16.71 -17.56 -11.14
N THR A 277 16.52 -18.13 -12.34
CA THR A 277 17.34 -19.29 -12.80
C THR A 277 18.81 -18.92 -12.89
N GLY A 278 19.14 -17.71 -13.40
CA GLY A 278 20.50 -17.18 -13.40
C GLY A 278 21.12 -16.99 -11.99
N GLN A 279 20.28 -16.86 -10.97
CA GLN A 279 20.66 -16.80 -9.55
C GLN A 279 20.68 -18.19 -8.87
N GLY A 280 20.49 -19.27 -9.63
CA GLY A 280 20.46 -20.63 -9.11
C GLY A 280 19.14 -21.04 -8.44
N LYS A 281 18.09 -20.25 -8.56
CA LYS A 281 16.76 -20.52 -7.96
C LYS A 281 15.70 -20.74 -9.02
N LYS A 282 15.10 -21.91 -9.04
CA LYS A 282 13.99 -22.21 -9.93
C LYS A 282 12.68 -21.66 -9.35
N ILE A 283 11.92 -20.89 -10.12
CA ILE A 283 10.55 -20.47 -9.79
C ILE A 283 9.56 -21.36 -10.56
N ASP A 284 8.69 -22.05 -9.84
CA ASP A 284 7.69 -22.94 -10.41
C ASP A 284 6.41 -22.17 -10.78
N TYR A 285 5.94 -21.27 -9.90
CA TYR A 285 4.72 -20.48 -10.12
C TYR A 285 4.91 -19.02 -9.68
N ILE A 286 4.23 -18.08 -10.33
CA ILE A 286 4.24 -16.65 -10.00
C ILE A 286 2.80 -16.18 -9.76
N ILE A 287 2.58 -15.43 -8.69
CA ILE A 287 1.31 -14.72 -8.47
C ILE A 287 1.54 -13.21 -8.33
N SER A 288 0.61 -12.42 -8.86
CA SER A 288 0.67 -10.95 -8.86
C SER A 288 -0.71 -10.31 -8.83
N GLY A 289 -0.74 -8.98 -8.67
CA GLY A 289 -1.91 -8.11 -8.76
C GLY A 289 -1.77 -7.02 -9.82
N HIS A 290 -2.01 -5.76 -9.43
CA HIS A 290 -1.76 -4.51 -10.14
C HIS A 290 -2.71 -4.15 -11.29
N ILE A 291 -3.04 -5.07 -12.19
CA ILE A 291 -3.81 -4.74 -13.41
C ILE A 291 -5.33 -4.86 -13.22
N HIS A 292 -5.80 -5.21 -12.02
CA HIS A 292 -7.21 -5.36 -11.66
C HIS A 292 -8.03 -6.28 -12.59
N SER A 293 -7.36 -7.24 -13.24
CA SER A 293 -7.96 -8.19 -14.17
C SER A 293 -7.40 -9.58 -13.91
N ALA A 294 -8.24 -10.50 -13.44
CA ALA A 294 -7.81 -11.86 -13.11
C ALA A 294 -7.35 -12.63 -14.35
N ARG A 295 -6.25 -13.35 -14.22
CA ARG A 295 -5.74 -14.28 -15.22
C ARG A 295 -5.09 -15.47 -14.51
N ILE A 296 -5.40 -16.67 -14.95
CA ILE A 296 -4.81 -17.90 -14.43
C ILE A 296 -4.22 -18.69 -15.62
N GLY A 297 -2.95 -18.98 -15.55
CA GLY A 297 -2.20 -19.77 -16.51
C GLY A 297 -1.48 -20.93 -15.83
N ASP A 298 -0.76 -21.73 -16.61
CA ASP A 298 -0.12 -22.97 -16.13
C ASP A 298 0.96 -22.73 -15.06
N THR A 299 1.68 -21.61 -15.16
CA THR A 299 2.82 -21.34 -14.27
C THR A 299 2.80 -19.92 -13.69
N TYR A 300 1.67 -19.25 -13.80
CA TYR A 300 1.47 -17.90 -13.29
C TYR A 300 0.00 -17.61 -13.07
N ALA A 301 -0.30 -16.66 -12.19
CA ALA A 301 -1.62 -16.06 -12.08
C ALA A 301 -1.54 -14.61 -11.67
N ARG A 302 -2.59 -13.87 -12.01
CA ARG A 302 -2.82 -12.50 -11.56
C ARG A 302 -4.21 -12.40 -10.94
N SER A 303 -4.30 -11.79 -9.75
CA SER A 303 -5.58 -11.48 -9.13
C SER A 303 -6.22 -10.25 -9.77
N SER A 304 -7.52 -10.08 -9.56
CA SER A 304 -8.22 -8.84 -9.82
C SER A 304 -8.24 -7.97 -8.56
N SER A 305 -8.82 -6.77 -8.68
CA SER A 305 -9.07 -5.90 -7.54
C SER A 305 -10.29 -6.36 -6.72
N LEU A 306 -10.25 -6.09 -5.41
CA LEU A 306 -11.41 -6.22 -4.53
C LEU A 306 -12.46 -5.12 -4.83
N VAL A 307 -12.03 -4.00 -5.41
CA VAL A 307 -12.87 -2.83 -5.75
C VAL A 307 -13.83 -3.11 -6.92
N GLY A 308 -13.38 -3.87 -7.92
CA GLY A 308 -14.07 -3.97 -9.21
C GLY A 308 -13.85 -2.71 -10.06
N ALA A 309 -14.81 -2.37 -10.91
CA ALA A 309 -14.74 -1.19 -11.77
C ALA A 309 -14.83 0.12 -10.94
N ASN A 310 -14.04 1.12 -11.33
CA ASN A 310 -14.09 2.48 -10.80
C ASN A 310 -14.02 3.50 -11.94
N ASP A 311 -14.15 4.80 -11.63
CA ASP A 311 -14.13 5.86 -12.64
C ASP A 311 -12.84 5.87 -13.47
N TYR A 312 -11.68 5.57 -12.85
CA TYR A 312 -10.40 5.51 -13.54
C TYR A 312 -10.32 4.33 -14.51
N SER A 313 -10.72 3.13 -14.08
CA SER A 313 -10.69 1.95 -14.94
C SER A 313 -11.64 2.10 -16.14
N GLU A 314 -12.84 2.65 -15.94
CA GLU A 314 -13.82 2.78 -17.01
C GLU A 314 -13.54 3.96 -17.95
N LYS A 315 -13.34 5.17 -17.39
CA LYS A 315 -13.18 6.39 -18.18
C LYS A 315 -11.75 6.63 -18.62
N GLY A 316 -10.77 6.25 -17.79
CA GLY A 316 -9.36 6.44 -18.09
C GLY A 316 -8.78 5.32 -18.96
N LEU A 317 -9.13 4.07 -18.69
CA LEU A 317 -8.55 2.90 -19.36
C LEU A 317 -9.52 2.18 -20.31
N ASN A 318 -10.81 2.56 -20.36
CA ASN A 318 -11.89 1.85 -21.06
C ASN A 318 -11.96 0.35 -20.69
N MET A 319 -11.75 0.05 -19.42
CA MET A 319 -11.75 -1.30 -18.85
C MET A 319 -12.80 -1.40 -17.76
N SER A 320 -13.68 -2.41 -17.87
CA SER A 320 -14.66 -2.71 -16.84
C SER A 320 -14.34 -4.07 -16.23
N GLY A 321 -13.73 -4.07 -15.05
CA GLY A 321 -13.36 -5.26 -14.29
C GLY A 321 -14.41 -5.62 -13.24
N ARG A 322 -14.65 -6.93 -13.02
CA ARG A 322 -15.46 -7.40 -11.89
C ARG A 322 -14.57 -7.59 -10.67
N ALA A 323 -15.08 -7.25 -9.50
CA ALA A 323 -14.41 -7.55 -8.24
C ALA A 323 -14.20 -9.06 -8.12
N SER A 324 -12.97 -9.50 -7.91
CA SER A 324 -12.66 -10.91 -7.69
C SER A 324 -11.28 -11.08 -7.06
N GLN A 325 -11.11 -12.19 -6.35
CA GLN A 325 -9.83 -12.64 -5.80
C GLN A 325 -9.61 -14.10 -6.18
N ASN A 326 -8.37 -14.58 -6.07
CA ASN A 326 -8.02 -15.92 -6.48
C ASN A 326 -7.67 -16.81 -5.29
N ILE A 327 -7.93 -18.09 -5.43
CA ILE A 327 -7.41 -19.16 -4.57
C ILE A 327 -6.67 -20.18 -5.42
N TYR A 328 -5.69 -20.87 -4.80
CA TYR A 328 -4.96 -21.95 -5.46
C TYR A 328 -4.81 -23.13 -4.52
N ILE A 329 -4.70 -24.31 -5.11
CA ILE A 329 -4.32 -25.55 -4.42
C ILE A 329 -3.01 -26.05 -5.04
N PHE A 330 -1.95 -26.00 -4.27
CA PHE A 330 -0.64 -26.54 -4.66
C PHE A 330 -0.50 -27.97 -4.18
N HIS A 331 -0.24 -28.89 -5.10
CA HIS A 331 -0.08 -30.30 -4.81
C HIS A 331 1.39 -30.73 -4.83
N GLN A 332 1.76 -31.74 -4.01
CA GLN A 332 3.12 -32.29 -4.00
C GLN A 332 3.55 -32.89 -5.35
N ASN A 333 2.61 -33.33 -6.18
CA ASN A 333 2.88 -33.81 -7.55
C ASN A 333 3.16 -32.69 -8.55
N LYS A 334 3.31 -31.44 -8.06
CA LYS A 334 3.54 -30.19 -8.82
C LYS A 334 2.37 -29.70 -9.67
N ASN A 335 1.17 -30.25 -9.49
CA ASN A 335 -0.03 -29.67 -10.07
C ASN A 335 -0.45 -28.44 -9.24
N VAL A 336 -1.08 -27.47 -9.91
CA VAL A 336 -1.68 -26.29 -9.29
C VAL A 336 -3.08 -26.09 -9.85
N ASP A 337 -4.08 -26.17 -8.99
CA ASP A 337 -5.45 -25.79 -9.34
C ASP A 337 -5.68 -24.33 -8.95
N GLY A 338 -6.14 -23.52 -9.89
CA GLY A 338 -6.43 -22.10 -9.65
C GLY A 338 -7.90 -21.79 -9.89
N MET A 339 -8.49 -20.99 -9.01
CA MET A 339 -9.89 -20.58 -9.08
C MET A 339 -10.03 -19.09 -8.82
N LYS A 340 -10.76 -18.40 -9.71
CA LYS A 340 -11.21 -17.02 -9.52
C LYS A 340 -12.54 -17.04 -8.80
N ILE A 341 -12.63 -16.34 -7.67
CA ILE A 341 -13.88 -16.14 -6.93
C ILE A 341 -14.44 -14.77 -7.30
N ASP A 342 -15.62 -14.74 -7.90
CA ASP A 342 -16.33 -13.50 -8.24
C ASP A 342 -16.92 -12.88 -6.97
N LEU A 343 -16.64 -11.60 -6.74
CA LEU A 343 -17.02 -10.87 -5.53
C LEU A 343 -17.89 -9.64 -5.84
N GLN A 344 -18.34 -9.50 -7.09
CA GLN A 344 -19.12 -8.33 -7.51
C GLN A 344 -20.45 -8.24 -6.78
N ASN A 345 -21.16 -9.35 -6.69
CA ASN A 345 -22.49 -9.44 -6.07
C ASN A 345 -22.41 -10.41 -4.89
N VAL A 346 -22.15 -9.89 -3.70
CA VAL A 346 -22.08 -10.68 -2.47
C VAL A 346 -23.25 -10.34 -1.55
N GLY A 347 -23.59 -11.26 -0.63
CA GLY A 347 -24.62 -11.03 0.38
C GLY A 347 -24.26 -9.93 1.38
N GLU A 348 -25.18 -9.67 2.32
CA GLU A 348 -25.03 -8.60 3.32
C GLU A 348 -24.10 -8.96 4.50
N VAL A 349 -23.74 -10.24 4.66
CA VAL A 349 -22.88 -10.70 5.76
C VAL A 349 -21.44 -10.31 5.47
N GLY A 350 -20.82 -9.58 6.40
CA GLY A 350 -19.43 -9.12 6.32
C GLY A 350 -18.70 -9.27 7.65
N TYR A 351 -17.42 -8.98 7.65
CA TYR A 351 -16.68 -8.77 8.89
C TYR A 351 -17.18 -7.52 9.62
N ASP A 352 -17.08 -7.50 10.94
CA ASP A 352 -17.49 -6.35 11.74
C ASP A 352 -16.49 -5.20 11.57
N ILE A 353 -16.97 -4.06 11.06
CA ILE A 353 -16.19 -2.85 10.84
C ILE A 353 -16.91 -1.59 11.33
N ASP A 354 -18.17 -1.70 11.76
CA ASP A 354 -19.01 -0.53 12.03
C ASP A 354 -18.48 0.30 13.21
N SER A 355 -18.09 -0.34 14.30
CA SER A 355 -17.52 0.33 15.47
C SER A 355 -16.20 1.05 15.14
N GLU A 356 -15.35 0.42 14.32
CA GLU A 356 -14.09 1.01 13.91
C GLU A 356 -14.31 2.20 12.95
N LEU A 357 -15.26 2.09 12.01
CA LEU A 357 -15.63 3.21 11.14
C LEU A 357 -16.13 4.42 11.92
N GLU A 358 -16.92 4.21 12.97
CA GLU A 358 -17.38 5.28 13.86
C GLU A 358 -16.24 5.89 14.66
N SER A 359 -15.37 5.07 15.23
CA SER A 359 -14.18 5.48 15.98
C SER A 359 -13.28 6.41 15.18
N TYR A 360 -13.02 6.08 13.90
CA TYR A 360 -12.19 6.90 13.02
C TYR A 360 -12.95 7.99 12.28
N ASN A 361 -14.27 8.15 12.51
CA ASN A 361 -15.13 9.07 11.76
C ASN A 361 -14.97 8.89 10.23
N ALA A 362 -14.96 7.63 9.81
CA ALA A 362 -14.78 7.24 8.42
C ALA A 362 -16.08 7.39 7.63
N LYS A 363 -15.96 7.72 6.34
CA LYS A 363 -17.09 7.70 5.43
C LYS A 363 -17.39 6.24 5.05
N ALA A 364 -18.58 5.77 5.34
CA ALA A 364 -19.05 4.47 4.86
C ALA A 364 -19.59 4.51 3.42
N SER A 365 -19.82 5.72 2.88
CA SER A 365 -20.28 5.96 1.49
C SER A 365 -19.91 7.39 1.10
N LYS A 366 -20.05 7.75 -0.20
CA LYS A 366 -19.91 9.16 -0.66
C LYS A 366 -20.90 10.13 0.03
N LYS A 367 -21.92 9.63 0.73
CA LYS A 367 -22.79 10.48 1.57
C LYS A 367 -22.06 10.80 2.88
N LEU A 368 -21.77 12.08 3.08
CA LEU A 368 -21.17 12.57 4.33
C LEU A 368 -22.13 12.33 5.51
N LYS A 369 -21.69 11.59 6.51
CA LYS A 369 -22.37 11.62 7.82
C LYS A 369 -22.05 12.95 8.51
N PRO A 370 -23.02 13.60 9.17
CA PRO A 370 -22.73 14.81 9.94
C PRO A 370 -21.71 14.50 11.04
N ARG A 371 -20.72 15.38 11.17
CA ARG A 371 -19.68 15.26 12.21
C ARG A 371 -20.30 15.52 13.57
N LYS A 372 -20.05 14.68 14.56
CA LYS A 372 -20.29 15.03 15.97
C LYS A 372 -19.35 16.17 16.33
N THR A 373 -19.88 17.31 16.72
CA THR A 373 -19.10 18.53 17.00
C THR A 373 -18.71 18.70 18.45
N ILE A 374 -19.32 17.95 19.36
CA ILE A 374 -19.07 18.06 20.81
C ILE A 374 -18.91 16.65 21.39
N PHE A 375 -17.82 16.43 22.10
CA PHE A 375 -17.61 15.25 22.93
C PHE A 375 -17.53 15.71 24.39
N GLU A 376 -18.40 15.20 25.25
CA GLU A 376 -18.20 15.31 26.70
C GLU A 376 -17.37 14.11 27.16
N VAL A 377 -16.22 14.38 27.74
CA VAL A 377 -15.40 13.39 28.44
C VAL A 377 -15.59 13.66 29.92
N THR A 378 -16.30 12.78 30.61
CA THR A 378 -16.36 12.78 32.06
C THR A 378 -15.19 11.92 32.56
N ILE A 379 -14.25 12.56 33.26
CA ILE A 379 -13.09 11.89 33.88
C ILE A 379 -13.48 11.46 35.29
#